data_a9797d774513b595162f7c873f1ae8f5
#
_entry.id   a9797d774513b595162f7c873f1ae8f5
#
_cell.length_a   1.000
_cell.length_b   1.000
_cell.length_c   1.000
_cell.angle_alpha   90.00
_cell.angle_beta   90.00
_cell.angle_gamma   90.00
#
_symmetry.space_group_name_H-M   'P 1'
#
loop_
_entity.id
_entity.type
_entity.pdbx_description
1 polymer ?
#
loop_
_entity_poly.entity_id
_entity_poly.type
_entity_poly.pdbx_seq_one_letter_code
_entity_poly.pdbx_strand_id
1 'polypeptide(L)'
;MIVLDVETSGTHPDKHSILSIGAVDFDNPTNQFYDECRVWDGAHVEDGALAINGFTKEETVDVEKKSEAELVQAFTTWAESVEGDRTLVAQNVGFDFDFVRSACARAHVEFPFARRTIDIHTLVW
;
A
#
# COMPACT_ATOMS: atom_id res chain seq x y z
N MET A 1 -8.52 13.71 1.79
CA MET A 1 -7.13 13.24 1.59
C MET A 1 -6.85 12.03 2.45
N ILE A 2 -6.07 11.10 1.93
CA ILE A 2 -5.70 9.86 2.63
C ILE A 2 -4.19 9.85 2.76
N VAL A 3 -3.68 9.81 3.98
CA VAL A 3 -2.25 9.66 4.26
C VAL A 3 -1.93 8.17 4.21
N LEU A 4 -0.96 7.80 3.37
CA LEU A 4 -0.67 6.41 3.02
C LEU A 4 0.78 6.07 3.30
N ASP A 5 1.00 4.85 3.78
CA ASP A 5 2.33 4.27 3.92
C ASP A 5 2.24 2.77 3.60
N VAL A 6 2.98 2.32 2.59
CA VAL A 6 3.07 0.90 2.24
C VAL A 6 4.44 0.36 2.55
N GLU A 7 4.50 -0.91 2.98
CA GLU A 7 5.73 -1.67 3.03
C GLU A 7 5.68 -2.74 1.94
N THR A 8 6.82 -2.99 1.32
CA THR A 8 6.91 -3.83 0.13
C THR A 8 8.08 -4.79 0.19
N SER A 9 8.06 -5.82 -0.66
CA SER A 9 9.12 -6.80 -0.77
C SER A 9 10.30 -6.35 -1.66
N GLY A 10 10.23 -5.15 -2.21
CA GLY A 10 11.26 -4.58 -3.06
C GLY A 10 10.82 -3.26 -3.65
N THR A 11 11.50 -2.79 -4.70
CA THR A 11 11.32 -1.44 -5.24
C THR A 11 10.55 -1.37 -6.57
N HIS A 12 10.24 -2.50 -7.18
CA HIS A 12 9.59 -2.54 -8.49
C HIS A 12 8.17 -3.08 -8.39
N PRO A 13 7.13 -2.25 -8.65
CA PRO A 13 5.73 -2.65 -8.50
C PRO A 13 5.30 -3.85 -9.35
N ASP A 14 5.99 -4.13 -10.45
CA ASP A 14 5.70 -5.26 -11.34
C ASP A 14 6.42 -6.55 -10.96
N LYS A 15 7.38 -6.48 -10.03
CA LYS A 15 8.17 -7.65 -9.57
C LYS A 15 7.97 -7.96 -8.10
N HIS A 16 7.63 -6.95 -7.32
CA HIS A 16 7.55 -7.05 -5.87
C HIS A 16 6.12 -6.85 -5.38
N SER A 17 5.85 -7.32 -4.18
CA SER A 17 4.53 -7.29 -3.58
C SER A 17 4.44 -6.22 -2.49
N ILE A 18 3.24 -5.72 -2.28
CA ILE A 18 2.89 -5.06 -1.03
C ILE A 18 2.97 -6.09 0.09
N LEU A 19 3.43 -5.67 1.25
CA LEU A 19 3.45 -6.47 2.49
C LEU A 19 2.50 -5.89 3.54
N SER A 20 2.33 -4.58 3.58
CA SER A 20 1.38 -3.91 4.47
C SER A 20 0.90 -2.60 3.88
N ILE A 21 -0.30 -2.20 4.27
CA ILE A 21 -0.84 -0.88 3.97
C ILE A 21 -1.30 -0.25 5.28
N GLY A 22 -0.76 0.93 5.58
CA GLY A 22 -1.25 1.80 6.64
C GLY A 22 -1.83 3.07 6.03
N ALA A 23 -2.98 3.50 6.51
CA ALA A 23 -3.62 4.70 5.99
C ALA A 23 -4.44 5.41 7.07
N VAL A 24 -4.56 6.72 6.91
CA VAL A 24 -5.32 7.58 7.83
C VAL A 24 -6.14 8.56 7.01
N ASP A 25 -7.39 8.74 7.37
CA ASP A 25 -8.20 9.82 6.84
C ASP A 25 -7.70 11.13 7.44
N PHE A 26 -7.16 12.02 6.60
CA PHE A 26 -6.55 13.27 7.06
C PHE A 26 -7.53 14.14 7.83
N ASP A 27 -8.79 14.18 7.41
CA ASP A 27 -9.81 15.03 8.03
C ASP A 27 -10.43 14.41 9.28
N ASN A 28 -10.25 13.11 9.47
CA ASN A 28 -10.72 12.38 10.65
C ASN A 28 -9.66 11.35 11.04
N PRO A 29 -8.58 11.77 11.75
CA PRO A 29 -7.43 10.89 12.01
C PRO A 29 -7.70 9.65 12.86
N THR A 30 -8.85 9.57 13.51
CA THR A 30 -9.24 8.35 14.24
C THR A 30 -9.72 7.26 13.28
N ASN A 31 -10.08 7.63 12.04
CA ASN A 31 -10.46 6.68 11.00
C ASN A 31 -9.19 6.20 10.30
N GLN A 32 -8.77 4.97 10.62
CA GLN A 32 -7.50 4.41 10.17
C GLN A 32 -7.72 3.04 9.55
N PHE A 33 -6.81 2.67 8.66
CA PHE A 33 -6.71 1.34 8.10
C PHE A 33 -5.30 0.81 8.32
N TYR A 34 -5.18 -0.44 8.74
CA TYR A 34 -3.91 -1.16 8.70
C TYR A 34 -4.19 -2.64 8.49
N ASP A 35 -3.49 -3.25 7.55
CA ASP A 35 -3.50 -4.69 7.39
C ASP A 35 -2.25 -5.13 6.64
N GLU A 36 -2.01 -6.43 6.67
CA GLU A 36 -0.85 -7.08 6.06
C GLU A 36 -1.30 -8.17 5.09
N CYS A 37 -0.39 -8.53 4.18
CA CYS A 37 -0.62 -9.65 3.27
C CYS A 37 0.66 -10.43 3.05
N ARG A 38 0.50 -11.64 2.50
CA ARG A 38 1.61 -12.39 1.93
C ARG A 38 1.87 -11.89 0.50
N VAL A 39 3.06 -12.17 -0.01
CA VAL A 39 3.41 -11.78 -1.37
C VAL A 39 2.52 -12.50 -2.39
N TRP A 40 2.22 -11.85 -3.51
CA TRP A 40 1.52 -12.51 -4.61
C TRP A 40 2.38 -13.62 -5.21
N ASP A 41 1.73 -14.64 -5.80
CA ASP A 41 2.42 -15.82 -6.33
C ASP A 41 3.40 -15.44 -7.44
N GLY A 42 4.69 -15.70 -7.19
CA GLY A 42 5.75 -15.36 -8.13
C GLY A 42 6.45 -14.04 -7.85
N ALA A 43 6.01 -13.27 -6.86
CA ALA A 43 6.67 -12.04 -6.47
C ALA A 43 8.08 -12.30 -5.95
N HIS A 44 8.98 -11.38 -6.27
CA HIS A 44 10.33 -11.42 -5.72
C HIS A 44 10.36 -10.76 -4.33
N VAL A 45 11.28 -11.23 -3.49
CA VAL A 45 11.50 -10.68 -2.15
C VAL A 45 12.98 -10.34 -2.03
N GLU A 46 13.26 -9.06 -1.79
CA GLU A 46 14.64 -8.60 -1.63
C GLU A 46 14.99 -8.51 -0.14
N ASP A 47 16.14 -9.11 0.23
CA ASP A 47 16.64 -9.07 1.61
C ASP A 47 16.84 -7.64 2.09
N GLY A 48 17.30 -6.74 1.21
CA GLY A 48 17.49 -5.33 1.55
C GLY A 48 16.20 -4.62 1.95
N ALA A 49 15.09 -4.95 1.29
CA ALA A 49 13.80 -4.38 1.64
C ALA A 49 13.34 -4.87 3.02
N LEU A 50 13.50 -6.16 3.30
CA LEU A 50 13.12 -6.74 4.60
C LEU A 50 13.99 -6.19 5.73
N ALA A 51 15.27 -5.92 5.46
CA ALA A 51 16.16 -5.32 6.45
C ALA A 51 15.68 -3.92 6.88
N ILE A 52 15.04 -3.19 5.95
CA ILE A 52 14.52 -1.85 6.22
C ILE A 52 13.18 -1.89 6.95
N ASN A 53 12.24 -2.73 6.47
CA ASN A 53 10.87 -2.71 7.00
C ASN A 53 10.62 -3.70 8.15
N GLY A 54 11.58 -4.57 8.45
CA GLY A 54 11.52 -5.48 9.58
C GLY A 54 10.68 -6.74 9.37
N PHE A 55 10.13 -6.97 8.21
CA PHE A 55 9.44 -8.22 7.91
C PHE A 55 10.42 -9.37 7.77
N THR A 56 10.05 -10.55 8.25
CA THR A 56 10.83 -11.77 8.05
C THR A 56 10.41 -12.46 6.76
N LYS A 57 11.27 -13.33 6.22
CA LYS A 57 10.92 -14.13 5.03
C LYS A 57 9.71 -15.00 5.29
N GLU A 58 9.59 -15.57 6.48
CA GLU A 58 8.46 -16.40 6.88
C GLU A 58 7.15 -15.62 6.84
N GLU A 59 7.18 -14.38 7.30
CA GLU A 59 6.00 -13.50 7.25
C GLU A 59 5.53 -13.21 5.82
N THR A 60 6.48 -13.10 4.88
CA THR A 60 6.13 -12.77 3.48
C THR A 60 5.39 -13.90 2.76
N VAL A 61 5.44 -15.12 3.27
CA VAL A 61 4.80 -16.29 2.68
C VAL A 61 3.81 -16.96 3.62
N ASP A 62 3.43 -16.28 4.68
CA ASP A 62 2.52 -16.82 5.71
C ASP A 62 1.12 -16.98 5.13
N VAL A 63 0.67 -18.24 5.03
CA VAL A 63 -0.65 -18.57 4.46
C VAL A 63 -1.82 -18.11 5.34
N GLU A 64 -1.56 -17.79 6.61
CA GLU A 64 -2.58 -17.24 7.50
C GLU A 64 -2.89 -15.78 7.19
N LYS A 65 -1.98 -15.08 6.52
CA LYS A 65 -2.23 -13.70 6.09
C LYS A 65 -3.11 -13.68 4.85
N LYS A 66 -3.76 -12.54 4.64
CA LYS A 66 -4.49 -12.25 3.41
C LYS A 66 -3.56 -12.38 2.20
N SER A 67 -4.13 -12.67 1.03
CA SER A 67 -3.43 -12.43 -0.24
C SER A 67 -3.31 -10.94 -0.48
N GLU A 68 -2.40 -10.55 -1.39
CA GLU A 68 -2.29 -9.13 -1.78
C GLU A 68 -3.63 -8.64 -2.38
N ALA A 69 -4.29 -9.48 -3.17
CA ALA A 69 -5.60 -9.12 -3.74
C ALA A 69 -6.65 -8.85 -2.67
N GLU A 70 -6.69 -9.68 -1.64
CA GLU A 70 -7.61 -9.47 -0.52
C GLU A 70 -7.29 -8.21 0.27
N LEU A 71 -5.99 -7.93 0.48
CA LEU A 71 -5.57 -6.72 1.17
C LEU A 71 -5.99 -5.46 0.40
N VAL A 72 -5.70 -5.41 -0.89
CA VAL A 72 -6.00 -4.23 -1.69
C VAL A 72 -7.51 -4.03 -1.86
N GLN A 73 -8.27 -5.12 -1.91
CA GLN A 73 -9.74 -5.05 -1.92
C GLN A 73 -10.26 -4.42 -0.62
N ALA A 74 -9.74 -4.87 0.51
CA ALA A 74 -10.13 -4.32 1.82
C ALA A 74 -9.76 -2.84 1.93
N PHE A 75 -8.56 -2.49 1.47
CA PHE A 75 -8.08 -1.11 1.50
C PHE A 75 -8.93 -0.19 0.63
N THR A 76 -9.22 -0.59 -0.60
CA THR A 76 -10.04 0.24 -1.50
C THR A 76 -11.46 0.39 -1.00
N THR A 77 -12.02 -0.65 -0.40
CA THR A 77 -13.34 -0.58 0.25
C THR A 77 -13.34 0.44 1.37
N TRP A 78 -12.31 0.41 2.22
CA TRP A 78 -12.16 1.42 3.28
C TRP A 78 -12.01 2.83 2.69
N ALA A 79 -11.17 2.98 1.67
CA ALA A 79 -10.92 4.28 1.04
C ALA A 79 -12.19 4.87 0.42
N GLU A 80 -13.04 4.05 -0.18
CA GLU A 80 -14.30 4.50 -0.76
C GLU A 80 -15.29 4.98 0.29
N SER A 81 -15.15 4.53 1.55
CA SER A 81 -15.96 5.00 2.67
C SER A 81 -15.49 6.34 3.24
N VAL A 82 -14.27 6.77 2.89
CA VAL A 82 -13.73 8.06 3.33
C VAL A 82 -14.41 9.18 2.56
N GLU A 83 -14.94 10.15 3.28
CA GLU A 83 -15.60 11.31 2.66
C GLU A 83 -14.59 12.27 2.07
N GLY A 84 -14.99 12.94 0.99
CA GLY A 84 -14.21 13.98 0.35
C GLY A 84 -13.28 13.47 -0.73
N ASP A 85 -12.20 14.20 -0.94
CA ASP A 85 -11.23 13.95 -2.00
C ASP A 85 -10.31 12.79 -1.63
N ARG A 86 -10.18 11.81 -2.52
CA ARG A 86 -9.30 10.65 -2.36
C ARG A 86 -7.90 10.92 -2.93
N THR A 87 -7.36 12.10 -2.66
CA THR A 87 -5.98 12.42 -2.96
C THR A 87 -5.08 11.69 -1.97
N LEU A 88 -4.08 10.95 -2.50
CA LEU A 88 -3.11 10.26 -1.68
C LEU A 88 -1.99 11.20 -1.25
N VAL A 89 -1.61 11.12 0.01
CA VAL A 89 -0.54 11.88 0.63
C VAL A 89 0.44 10.89 1.24
N ALA A 90 1.71 10.97 0.89
CA ALA A 90 2.72 10.08 1.44
C ALA A 90 4.10 10.70 1.37
N GLN A 91 5.04 10.16 2.13
CA GLN A 91 6.46 10.43 1.95
C GLN A 91 6.93 9.58 0.76
N ASN A 92 7.39 10.23 -0.31
CA ASN A 92 7.70 9.57 -1.58
C ASN A 92 6.44 8.93 -2.20
N VAL A 93 5.42 9.73 -2.38
CA VAL A 93 4.08 9.28 -2.75
C VAL A 93 4.02 8.52 -4.09
N GLY A 94 4.93 8.81 -5.02
CA GLY A 94 5.00 8.09 -6.30
C GLY A 94 5.24 6.60 -6.11
N PHE A 95 6.07 6.23 -5.15
CA PHE A 95 6.34 4.84 -4.81
C PHE A 95 5.08 4.15 -4.30
N ASP A 96 4.42 4.72 -3.31
CA ASP A 96 3.20 4.16 -2.71
C ASP A 96 2.06 4.08 -3.74
N PHE A 97 1.89 5.15 -4.52
CA PHE A 97 0.88 5.23 -5.57
C PHE A 97 1.05 4.10 -6.59
N ASP A 98 2.27 3.89 -7.08
CA ASP A 98 2.55 2.89 -8.11
C ASP A 98 2.34 1.47 -7.58
N PHE A 99 2.72 1.19 -6.34
CA PHE A 99 2.49 -0.12 -5.74
C PHE A 99 1.01 -0.43 -5.55
N VAL A 100 0.23 0.53 -5.05
CA VAL A 100 -1.22 0.32 -4.89
C VAL A 100 -1.89 0.17 -6.25
N ARG A 101 -1.52 0.98 -7.21
CA ARG A 101 -2.08 0.91 -8.56
C ARG A 101 -1.81 -0.44 -9.22
N SER A 102 -0.57 -0.94 -9.13
CA SER A 102 -0.20 -2.25 -9.68
C SER A 102 -0.93 -3.38 -8.96
N ALA A 103 -1.07 -3.31 -7.65
CA ALA A 103 -1.81 -4.31 -6.89
C ALA A 103 -3.29 -4.33 -7.26
N CYS A 104 -3.91 -3.17 -7.45
CA CYS A 104 -5.30 -3.09 -7.92
C CYS A 104 -5.45 -3.72 -9.30
N ALA A 105 -4.51 -3.47 -10.21
CA ALA A 105 -4.54 -4.06 -11.55
C ALA A 105 -4.45 -5.58 -11.50
N ARG A 106 -3.54 -6.14 -10.69
CA ARG A 106 -3.41 -7.59 -10.52
C ARG A 106 -4.67 -8.21 -9.92
N ALA A 107 -5.31 -7.51 -9.01
CA ALA A 107 -6.52 -8.00 -8.33
C ALA A 107 -7.81 -7.76 -9.11
N HIS A 108 -7.73 -7.07 -10.24
CA HIS A 108 -8.90 -6.62 -11.01
C HIS A 108 -9.86 -5.77 -10.16
N VAL A 109 -9.28 -4.94 -9.31
CA VAL A 109 -10.01 -3.99 -8.46
C VAL A 109 -9.84 -2.60 -9.05
N GLU A 110 -10.93 -1.83 -9.08
CA GLU A 110 -10.87 -0.45 -9.54
C GLU A 110 -10.00 0.39 -8.59
N PHE A 111 -9.16 1.26 -9.17
CA PHE A 111 -8.29 2.17 -8.43
C PHE A 111 -9.07 3.45 -8.15
N PRO A 112 -9.51 3.70 -6.90
CA PRO A 112 -10.47 4.77 -6.60
C PRO A 112 -9.82 6.12 -6.27
N PHE A 113 -8.51 6.24 -6.43
CA PHE A 113 -7.78 7.42 -5.97
C PHE A 113 -7.63 8.46 -7.07
N ALA A 114 -7.50 9.73 -6.66
CA ALA A 114 -7.26 10.83 -7.57
C ALA A 114 -5.87 10.70 -8.22
N ARG A 115 -5.72 11.26 -9.42
CA ARG A 115 -4.42 11.32 -10.10
C ARG A 115 -3.45 12.26 -9.39
N ARG A 116 -3.99 13.35 -8.84
CA ARG A 116 -3.21 14.31 -8.08
C ARG A 116 -2.79 13.69 -6.76
N THR A 117 -1.52 13.86 -6.42
CA THR A 117 -0.94 13.37 -5.18
C THR A 117 -0.20 14.50 -4.47
N ILE A 118 0.05 14.32 -3.18
CA ILE A 118 0.84 15.25 -2.38
C ILE A 118 2.00 14.49 -1.78
N ASP A 119 3.22 14.94 -2.07
CA ASP A 119 4.44 14.34 -1.54
C ASP A 119 4.92 15.17 -0.35
N ILE A 120 4.84 14.57 0.84
CA ILE A 120 5.27 15.25 2.08
C ILE A 120 6.77 15.51 2.06
N HIS A 121 7.55 14.60 1.50
CA HIS A 121 8.99 14.77 1.41
C HIS A 121 9.35 16.04 0.63
N THR A 122 8.66 16.28 -0.47
CA THR A 122 8.86 17.48 -1.28
C THR A 122 8.47 18.75 -0.53
N LEU A 123 7.39 18.68 0.28
CA LEU A 123 6.88 19.85 1.00
C LEU A 123 7.77 20.28 2.15
N VAL A 124 8.53 19.36 2.77
CA VAL A 124 9.36 19.67 3.93
C VAL A 124 10.80 20.04 3.56
N TRP A 125 11.16 19.93 2.30
CA TRP A 125 12.46 20.31 1.75
C TRP A 125 12.35 21.55 0.89
#